data_95eaf6439a0f7b29703c05f565a647e0
#
_entry.id   95eaf6439a0f7b29703c05f565a647e0
#
_cell.length_a   1.000
_cell.length_b   1.000
_cell.length_c   1.000
_cell.angle_alpha   90.00
_cell.angle_beta   90.00
_cell.angle_gamma   90.00
#
_symmetry.space_group_name_H-M   'P 1'
#
loop_
_entity.id
_entity.type
_entity.pdbx_description
1 polymer ?
#
loop_
_entity_poly.entity_id
_entity_poly.type
_entity_poly.pdbx_seq_one_letter_code
_entity_poly.pdbx_strand_id
1 'polypeptide(L)'
;MPLLQGLSMYARLVVSLPALLRQQDTPEKGLALLRERQQSREANLLRLLERAVYADPRSPYLHLLRHAGCELGDLRRLVPQLGVEATLERLRAEGVVVRFEQFKGREPMVVGGREIPVRPEDFASPVSAPHLMGLSSGSTGARVSQPVSFEHKGAQRAVRLAVRQLQGVLGPPRAVIVGTLPESSRFGGALDGGGAGNLPERWFTPVLSPPRVPELRFRIAHRFVVAMARLHGLRIPRPEPLPVAEVARVAHWAVDAVRRRGAAVVQATPSMALRIALAARSEGLDLGGVTFTTGGEPLTEAKRQRILDSGAQVICSYHMKEAGMIGAACVRPSGPNDQHVMTPHVALIQGRREVIGQPVDALLVTQLLESSPRVLLNVETDDFGVLEQRRCGCPLDALGLHLHVRDVRSYKKLTAEGVTLVGSDLERVLESELPERFGGSPLDYQLVEEEDAEGFTRICLRISPSVAIADEDAVVAALREGLRRASISADLAFRLWNQSGAIRVDRVAPPMSVRGKLFPIQSSRREAAARRGAGSS
;
A
#
# COMPACT_ATOMS: atom_id res chain seq x y z
N MET A 1 -24.00 -8.87 7.89
CA MET A 1 -24.62 -7.51 7.83
C MET A 1 -26.12 -7.67 7.73
N PRO A 2 -26.92 -6.93 8.49
CA PRO A 2 -28.37 -6.96 8.32
C PRO A 2 -28.74 -6.54 6.88
N LEU A 3 -29.70 -7.24 6.27
CA LEU A 3 -30.18 -7.01 4.89
C LEU A 3 -30.51 -5.52 4.60
N LEU A 4 -31.06 -4.82 5.58
CA LEU A 4 -31.41 -3.38 5.48
C LEU A 4 -30.21 -2.45 5.30
N GLN A 5 -29.06 -2.73 5.94
CA GLN A 5 -27.83 -1.93 5.75
C GLN A 5 -27.23 -2.15 4.35
N GLY A 6 -27.32 -3.37 3.83
CA GLY A 6 -26.92 -3.68 2.47
C GLY A 6 -27.75 -2.93 1.42
N LEU A 7 -29.08 -2.93 1.58
CA LEU A 7 -29.99 -2.24 0.67
C LEU A 7 -29.79 -0.72 0.67
N SER A 8 -29.62 -0.09 1.85
CA SER A 8 -29.37 1.35 1.95
C SER A 8 -28.05 1.75 1.28
N MET A 9 -27.04 0.92 1.39
CA MET A 9 -25.73 1.13 0.76
C MET A 9 -25.81 1.05 -0.78
N TYR A 10 -26.52 0.06 -1.32
CA TYR A 10 -26.74 -0.03 -2.78
C TYR A 10 -27.59 1.13 -3.31
N ALA A 11 -28.61 1.56 -2.56
CA ALA A 11 -29.41 2.73 -2.92
C ALA A 11 -28.51 3.99 -2.98
N ARG A 12 -27.65 4.21 -1.99
CA ARG A 12 -26.68 5.32 -2.00
C ARG A 12 -25.69 5.22 -3.18
N LEU A 13 -25.22 4.02 -3.51
CA LEU A 13 -24.36 3.80 -4.68
C LEU A 13 -25.06 4.27 -5.96
N VAL A 14 -26.30 3.83 -6.18
CA VAL A 14 -27.08 4.18 -7.38
C VAL A 14 -27.32 5.69 -7.47
N VAL A 15 -27.66 6.34 -6.36
CA VAL A 15 -27.96 7.78 -6.32
C VAL A 15 -26.71 8.64 -6.46
N SER A 16 -25.58 8.26 -5.82
CA SER A 16 -24.39 9.11 -5.74
C SER A 16 -23.41 8.87 -6.88
N LEU A 17 -23.41 7.69 -7.51
CA LEU A 17 -22.50 7.36 -8.60
C LEU A 17 -22.63 8.31 -9.81
N PRO A 18 -23.84 8.69 -10.27
CA PRO A 18 -23.98 9.67 -11.35
C PRO A 18 -23.36 11.02 -11.04
N ALA A 19 -23.51 11.52 -9.80
CA ALA A 19 -22.90 12.78 -9.37
C ALA A 19 -21.37 12.69 -9.40
N LEU A 20 -20.80 11.58 -8.89
CA LEU A 20 -19.35 11.33 -8.93
C LEU A 20 -18.82 11.28 -10.37
N LEU A 21 -19.55 10.62 -11.28
CA LEU A 21 -19.14 10.44 -12.67
C LEU A 21 -19.22 11.75 -13.48
N ARG A 22 -20.19 12.63 -13.16
CA ARG A 22 -20.33 13.96 -13.79
C ARG A 22 -19.32 14.99 -13.27
N GLN A 23 -18.72 14.76 -12.11
CA GLN A 23 -17.80 15.69 -11.52
C GLN A 23 -16.56 15.84 -12.40
N GLN A 24 -16.37 17.03 -12.96
CA GLN A 24 -15.19 17.39 -13.73
C GLN A 24 -14.11 17.85 -12.74
N ASP A 25 -13.12 17.02 -12.52
CA ASP A 25 -11.94 17.39 -11.76
C ASP A 25 -10.81 17.73 -12.70
N THR A 26 -10.10 18.81 -12.39
CA THR A 26 -8.94 19.24 -13.15
C THR A 26 -7.70 19.27 -12.25
N PRO A 27 -6.50 19.20 -12.83
CA PRO A 27 -5.26 19.35 -12.06
C PRO A 27 -5.17 20.69 -11.34
N GLU A 28 -5.68 21.79 -11.93
CA GLU A 28 -5.68 23.14 -11.36
C GLU A 28 -6.53 23.18 -10.08
N LYS A 29 -7.72 22.56 -10.11
CA LYS A 29 -8.56 22.39 -8.91
C LYS A 29 -7.82 21.57 -7.85
N GLY A 30 -7.11 20.53 -8.25
CA GLY A 30 -6.29 19.71 -7.35
C GLY A 30 -5.15 20.50 -6.72
N LEU A 31 -4.46 21.33 -7.48
CA LEU A 31 -3.40 22.22 -6.98
C LEU A 31 -3.95 23.26 -5.99
N ALA A 32 -5.11 23.86 -6.30
CA ALA A 32 -5.77 24.81 -5.41
C ALA A 32 -6.12 24.13 -4.06
N LEU A 33 -6.72 22.93 -4.11
CA LEU A 33 -7.03 22.14 -2.91
C LEU A 33 -5.78 21.77 -2.10
N LEU A 34 -4.68 21.42 -2.76
CA LEU A 34 -3.42 21.10 -2.06
C LEU A 34 -2.90 22.31 -1.30
N ARG A 35 -2.89 23.51 -1.93
CA ARG A 35 -2.43 24.76 -1.29
C ARG A 35 -3.34 25.15 -0.13
N GLU A 36 -4.64 25.16 -0.33
CA GLU A 36 -5.63 25.46 0.71
C GLU A 36 -5.46 24.55 1.92
N ARG A 37 -5.39 23.22 1.69
CA ARG A 37 -5.27 22.24 2.77
C ARG A 37 -3.93 22.32 3.49
N GLN A 38 -2.85 22.65 2.76
CA GLN A 38 -1.53 22.85 3.36
C GLN A 38 -1.54 24.07 4.29
N GLN A 39 -2.22 25.15 3.91
CA GLN A 39 -2.37 26.35 4.75
C GLN A 39 -3.31 26.11 5.94
N SER A 40 -4.28 25.22 5.80
CA SER A 40 -5.33 24.98 6.80
C SER A 40 -5.09 23.72 7.65
N ARG A 41 -3.89 23.14 7.65
CA ARG A 41 -3.60 21.85 8.31
C ARG A 41 -4.01 21.83 9.78
N GLU A 42 -3.64 22.85 10.52
CA GLU A 42 -3.95 22.99 11.95
C GLU A 42 -5.45 23.10 12.19
N ALA A 43 -6.11 23.96 11.43
CA ALA A 43 -7.56 24.12 11.52
C ALA A 43 -8.31 22.84 11.13
N ASN A 44 -7.80 22.11 10.13
CA ASN A 44 -8.38 20.83 9.70
C ASN A 44 -8.24 19.75 10.78
N LEU A 45 -7.07 19.65 11.43
CA LEU A 45 -6.88 18.73 12.57
C LEU A 45 -7.84 19.06 13.71
N LEU A 46 -7.92 20.33 14.12
CA LEU A 46 -8.80 20.75 15.21
C LEU A 46 -10.27 20.46 14.90
N ARG A 47 -10.71 20.75 13.68
CA ARG A 47 -12.08 20.50 13.21
C ARG A 47 -12.41 19.00 13.17
N LEU A 48 -11.47 18.17 12.68
CA LEU A 48 -11.62 16.71 12.71
C LEU A 48 -11.79 16.20 14.13
N LEU A 49 -10.90 16.63 15.06
CA LEU A 49 -10.94 16.19 16.44
C LEU A 49 -12.23 16.66 17.14
N GLU A 50 -12.63 17.91 16.94
CA GLU A 50 -13.87 18.45 17.49
C GLU A 50 -15.09 17.64 17.04
N ARG A 51 -15.26 17.44 15.73
CA ARG A 51 -16.47 16.85 15.14
C ARG A 51 -16.51 15.32 15.16
N ALA A 52 -15.35 14.67 15.01
CA ALA A 52 -15.29 13.22 14.87
C ALA A 52 -14.75 12.49 16.11
N VAL A 53 -14.21 13.22 17.10
CA VAL A 53 -13.72 12.63 18.34
C VAL A 53 -14.49 13.19 19.54
N TYR A 54 -14.40 14.49 19.82
CA TYR A 54 -15.02 15.06 21.03
C TYR A 54 -16.55 15.11 20.95
N ALA A 55 -17.12 15.30 19.76
CA ALA A 55 -18.57 15.27 19.57
C ALA A 55 -19.17 13.86 19.49
N ASP A 56 -18.38 12.80 19.37
CA ASP A 56 -18.87 11.41 19.41
C ASP A 56 -18.47 10.71 20.72
N PRO A 57 -19.41 10.53 21.68
CA PRO A 57 -19.13 9.88 22.96
C PRO A 57 -18.64 8.43 22.83
N ARG A 58 -18.84 7.79 21.67
CA ARG A 58 -18.43 6.40 21.39
C ARG A 58 -17.01 6.31 20.82
N SER A 59 -16.37 7.47 20.55
CA SER A 59 -15.03 7.48 19.97
C SER A 59 -14.01 6.82 20.90
N PRO A 60 -13.28 5.78 20.46
CA PRO A 60 -12.25 5.15 21.30
C PRO A 60 -11.14 6.11 21.71
N TYR A 61 -10.90 7.15 20.90
CA TYR A 61 -9.88 8.15 21.17
C TYR A 61 -10.19 9.03 22.40
N LEU A 62 -11.47 9.18 22.78
CA LEU A 62 -11.84 9.92 23.98
C LEU A 62 -11.27 9.29 25.26
N HIS A 63 -11.19 7.96 25.32
CA HIS A 63 -10.60 7.27 26.47
C HIS A 63 -9.11 7.61 26.60
N LEU A 64 -8.37 7.64 25.47
CA LEU A 64 -6.95 7.99 25.44
C LEU A 64 -6.73 9.47 25.81
N LEU A 65 -7.47 10.38 25.17
CA LEU A 65 -7.33 11.82 25.37
C LEU A 65 -7.67 12.22 26.81
N ARG A 66 -8.75 11.68 27.37
CA ARG A 66 -9.13 11.94 28.79
C ARG A 66 -8.11 11.38 29.77
N HIS A 67 -7.55 10.20 29.49
CA HIS A 67 -6.49 9.63 30.31
C HIS A 67 -5.21 10.48 30.27
N ALA A 68 -4.89 11.05 29.11
CA ALA A 68 -3.81 12.00 28.93
C ALA A 68 -4.12 13.41 29.51
N GLY A 69 -5.30 13.62 30.10
CA GLY A 69 -5.73 14.93 30.62
C GLY A 69 -5.87 15.99 29.54
N CYS A 70 -6.14 15.59 28.29
CA CYS A 70 -6.20 16.49 27.14
C CYS A 70 -7.65 16.73 26.71
N GLU A 71 -8.11 17.93 26.91
CA GLU A 71 -9.42 18.39 26.47
C GLU A 71 -9.32 19.17 25.14
N LEU A 72 -10.43 19.38 24.44
CA LEU A 72 -10.46 20.12 23.19
C LEU A 72 -9.86 21.55 23.32
N GLY A 73 -10.06 22.20 24.47
CA GLY A 73 -9.48 23.50 24.77
C GLY A 73 -7.95 23.49 24.80
N ASP A 74 -7.36 22.40 25.26
CA ASP A 74 -5.90 22.23 25.29
C ASP A 74 -5.35 22.10 23.86
N LEU A 75 -6.01 21.32 23.02
CA LEU A 75 -5.63 21.15 21.61
C LEU A 75 -5.74 22.47 20.83
N ARG A 76 -6.77 23.26 21.08
CA ARG A 76 -6.92 24.60 20.49
C ARG A 76 -5.79 25.57 20.86
N ARG A 77 -5.09 25.32 21.98
CA ARG A 77 -3.89 26.08 22.38
C ARG A 77 -2.62 25.46 21.82
N LEU A 78 -2.49 24.12 21.91
CA LEU A 78 -1.26 23.40 21.56
C LEU A 78 -1.00 23.40 20.05
N VAL A 79 -2.02 23.14 19.23
CA VAL A 79 -1.86 23.01 17.78
C VAL A 79 -1.31 24.28 17.14
N PRO A 80 -1.82 25.50 17.42
CA PRO A 80 -1.22 26.72 16.89
C PRO A 80 0.17 27.04 17.46
N GLN A 81 0.50 26.58 18.67
CA GLN A 81 1.79 26.84 19.31
C GLN A 81 2.90 25.92 18.82
N LEU A 82 2.61 24.63 18.63
CA LEU A 82 3.59 23.60 18.34
C LEU A 82 3.56 23.16 16.87
N GLY A 83 2.45 23.40 16.18
CA GLY A 83 2.13 22.78 14.90
C GLY A 83 1.57 21.37 15.03
N VAL A 84 1.17 20.79 13.90
CA VAL A 84 0.46 19.50 13.85
C VAL A 84 1.35 18.36 14.36
N GLU A 85 2.52 18.16 13.78
CA GLU A 85 3.39 17.01 14.07
C GLU A 85 3.87 17.01 15.52
N ALA A 86 4.37 18.13 16.04
CA ALA A 86 4.86 18.22 17.42
C ALA A 86 3.73 18.04 18.44
N THR A 87 2.50 18.49 18.13
CA THR A 87 1.31 18.20 18.97
C THR A 87 1.03 16.70 18.99
N LEU A 88 1.08 16.02 17.84
CA LEU A 88 0.85 14.57 17.74
C LEU A 88 1.93 13.76 18.44
N GLU A 89 3.20 14.19 18.36
CA GLU A 89 4.32 13.58 19.11
C GLU A 89 4.12 13.71 20.62
N ARG A 90 3.69 14.88 21.09
CA ARG A 90 3.35 15.08 22.49
C ARG A 90 2.20 14.18 22.93
N LEU A 91 1.10 14.15 22.19
CA LEU A 91 -0.02 13.25 22.47
C LEU A 91 0.43 11.79 22.49
N ARG A 92 1.31 11.39 21.57
CA ARG A 92 1.91 10.04 21.54
C ARG A 92 2.69 9.75 22.81
N ALA A 93 3.52 10.70 23.28
CA ALA A 93 4.29 10.57 24.52
C ALA A 93 3.40 10.43 25.75
N GLU A 94 2.21 11.03 25.72
CA GLU A 94 1.17 10.94 26.75
C GLU A 94 0.26 9.70 26.59
N GLY A 95 0.59 8.79 25.67
CA GLY A 95 -0.10 7.51 25.48
C GLY A 95 -1.28 7.56 24.50
N VAL A 96 -1.51 8.68 23.79
CA VAL A 96 -2.55 8.76 22.75
C VAL A 96 -2.02 8.11 21.46
N VAL A 97 -2.08 6.79 21.45
CA VAL A 97 -1.62 5.91 20.35
C VAL A 97 -2.59 4.75 20.19
N VAL A 98 -2.89 4.38 18.95
CA VAL A 98 -3.66 3.18 18.62
C VAL A 98 -2.78 2.26 17.79
N ARG A 99 -2.53 1.04 18.29
CA ARG A 99 -1.79 0.02 17.55
C ARG A 99 -2.64 -0.51 16.40
N PHE A 100 -1.97 -1.01 15.36
CA PHE A 100 -2.65 -1.53 14.18
C PHE A 100 -3.65 -2.67 14.52
N GLU A 101 -3.30 -3.57 15.45
CA GLU A 101 -4.19 -4.67 15.85
C GLU A 101 -5.41 -4.18 16.63
N GLN A 102 -5.25 -3.12 17.44
CA GLN A 102 -6.36 -2.46 18.12
C GLN A 102 -7.28 -1.77 17.10
N PHE A 103 -6.69 -1.04 16.12
CA PHE A 103 -7.45 -0.41 15.04
C PHE A 103 -8.22 -1.43 14.18
N LYS A 104 -7.71 -2.66 14.08
CA LYS A 104 -8.38 -3.78 13.39
C LYS A 104 -9.33 -4.58 14.30
N GLY A 105 -9.48 -4.19 15.57
CA GLY A 105 -10.36 -4.86 16.53
C GLY A 105 -9.92 -6.28 16.89
N ARG A 106 -8.63 -6.58 16.82
CA ARG A 106 -8.04 -7.88 17.14
C ARG A 106 -7.51 -7.94 18.57
N GLU A 107 -7.21 -6.79 19.13
CA GLU A 107 -6.76 -6.60 20.48
C GLU A 107 -7.56 -5.49 21.14
N PRO A 108 -7.86 -5.55 22.46
CA PRO A 108 -8.45 -4.45 23.18
C PRO A 108 -7.46 -3.28 23.29
N MET A 109 -7.96 -2.06 23.44
CA MET A 109 -7.14 -0.93 23.86
C MET A 109 -6.91 -1.03 25.37
N VAL A 110 -5.70 -0.62 25.82
CA VAL A 110 -5.39 -0.59 27.24
C VAL A 110 -5.18 0.87 27.64
N VAL A 111 -6.01 1.38 28.56
CA VAL A 111 -5.98 2.76 29.03
C VAL A 111 -5.97 2.76 30.55
N GLY A 112 -4.89 3.27 31.16
CA GLY A 112 -4.73 3.28 32.60
C GLY A 112 -4.82 1.89 33.24
N GLY A 113 -4.32 0.86 32.56
CA GLY A 113 -4.40 -0.54 33.02
C GLY A 113 -5.76 -1.23 32.79
N ARG A 114 -6.76 -0.51 32.25
CA ARG A 114 -8.09 -1.07 31.95
C ARG A 114 -8.17 -1.45 30.46
N GLU A 115 -8.63 -2.65 30.17
CA GLU A 115 -8.95 -3.10 28.83
C GLU A 115 -10.28 -2.51 28.33
N ILE A 116 -10.26 -1.95 27.13
CA ILE A 116 -11.42 -1.39 26.43
C ILE A 116 -11.56 -2.18 25.14
N PRO A 117 -12.58 -3.05 25.00
CA PRO A 117 -12.85 -3.76 23.76
C PRO A 117 -13.16 -2.76 22.65
N VAL A 118 -12.53 -2.94 21.49
CA VAL A 118 -12.74 -2.10 20.30
C VAL A 118 -13.00 -2.94 19.08
N ARG A 119 -13.78 -2.42 18.15
CA ARG A 119 -14.07 -3.00 16.85
C ARG A 119 -13.64 -2.05 15.75
N PRO A 120 -13.36 -2.53 14.53
CA PRO A 120 -13.02 -1.64 13.40
C PRO A 120 -14.05 -0.53 13.14
N GLU A 121 -15.34 -0.81 13.42
CA GLU A 121 -16.44 0.13 13.23
C GLU A 121 -16.40 1.30 14.22
N ASP A 122 -15.81 1.13 15.38
CA ASP A 122 -15.72 2.15 16.42
C ASP A 122 -14.78 3.32 16.00
N PHE A 123 -13.92 3.08 14.98
CA PHE A 123 -13.06 4.08 14.35
C PHE A 123 -13.71 4.72 13.10
N ALA A 124 -14.97 4.43 12.82
CA ALA A 124 -15.68 5.06 11.70
C ALA A 124 -15.92 6.55 12.01
N SER A 125 -15.75 7.39 10.99
CA SER A 125 -16.07 8.82 11.13
C SER A 125 -17.58 9.03 11.22
N PRO A 126 -18.10 9.67 12.26
CA PRO A 126 -19.52 10.00 12.36
C PRO A 126 -19.94 11.07 11.34
N VAL A 127 -18.98 11.82 10.79
CA VAL A 127 -19.20 12.90 9.82
C VAL A 127 -19.31 12.38 8.39
N SER A 128 -18.69 11.25 8.10
CA SER A 128 -18.63 10.68 6.73
C SER A 128 -19.57 9.50 6.56
N ALA A 129 -20.55 9.61 5.68
CA ALA A 129 -21.45 8.52 5.36
C ALA A 129 -20.84 7.59 4.26
N PRO A 130 -20.68 6.27 4.51
CA PRO A 130 -20.18 5.36 3.49
C PRO A 130 -21.23 5.09 2.40
N HIS A 131 -20.77 5.05 1.15
CA HIS A 131 -21.59 4.73 -0.03
C HIS A 131 -21.40 3.28 -0.49
N LEU A 132 -20.25 2.68 -0.17
CA LEU A 132 -19.88 1.32 -0.58
C LEU A 132 -18.98 0.70 0.47
N MET A 133 -19.06 -0.62 0.64
CA MET A 133 -18.08 -1.38 1.44
C MET A 133 -17.10 -2.10 0.51
N GLY A 134 -15.83 -1.73 0.60
CA GLY A 134 -14.74 -2.41 -0.08
C GLY A 134 -14.11 -3.47 0.82
N LEU A 135 -13.58 -4.56 0.26
CA LEU A 135 -12.84 -5.58 1.01
C LEU A 135 -11.34 -5.27 1.02
N SER A 136 -10.69 -5.46 2.16
CA SER A 136 -9.23 -5.35 2.24
C SER A 136 -8.56 -6.50 1.50
N SER A 137 -7.33 -6.28 1.01
CA SER A 137 -6.58 -7.32 0.28
C SER A 137 -6.13 -8.49 1.14
N GLY A 138 -6.35 -8.43 2.45
CA GLY A 138 -6.09 -9.54 3.34
C GLY A 138 -4.64 -10.05 3.33
N SER A 139 -3.63 -9.17 3.19
CA SER A 139 -2.22 -9.59 3.30
C SER A 139 -1.86 -10.21 4.66
N THR A 140 -2.74 -10.08 5.65
CA THR A 140 -2.52 -10.52 7.02
C THR A 140 -3.65 -11.41 7.58
N GLY A 141 -4.46 -12.08 6.74
CA GLY A 141 -5.56 -12.96 7.21
C GLY A 141 -6.95 -12.43 6.84
N ALA A 142 -7.91 -12.42 7.77
CA ALA A 142 -9.31 -12.09 7.50
C ALA A 142 -9.50 -10.76 6.75
N ARG A 143 -10.33 -10.79 5.71
CA ARG A 143 -10.69 -9.60 4.92
C ARG A 143 -11.51 -8.63 5.78
N VAL A 144 -10.99 -7.43 6.01
CA VAL A 144 -11.71 -6.38 6.73
C VAL A 144 -12.52 -5.55 5.76
N SER A 145 -13.79 -5.39 6.07
CA SER A 145 -14.70 -4.52 5.32
C SER A 145 -14.32 -3.05 5.56
N GLN A 146 -14.18 -2.29 4.47
CA GLN A 146 -13.76 -0.89 4.53
C GLN A 146 -14.85 0.02 3.95
N PRO A 147 -15.30 1.03 4.70
CA PRO A 147 -16.24 2.01 4.18
C PRO A 147 -15.59 2.86 3.09
N VAL A 148 -16.33 3.15 2.02
CA VAL A 148 -15.90 4.01 0.91
C VAL A 148 -16.89 5.17 0.80
N SER A 149 -16.40 6.39 1.00
CA SER A 149 -17.14 7.61 0.74
C SER A 149 -16.82 8.15 -0.66
N PHE A 150 -17.83 8.45 -1.46
CA PHE A 150 -17.64 9.05 -2.78
C PHE A 150 -17.23 10.51 -2.70
N GLU A 151 -17.67 11.23 -1.68
CA GLU A 151 -17.21 12.59 -1.40
C GLU A 151 -15.70 12.62 -1.16
N HIS A 152 -15.23 11.74 -0.24
CA HIS A 152 -13.80 11.58 0.01
C HIS A 152 -13.02 11.17 -1.26
N LYS A 153 -13.56 10.24 -2.05
CA LYS A 153 -12.96 9.81 -3.33
C LYS A 153 -12.90 10.94 -4.36
N GLY A 154 -13.96 11.72 -4.48
CA GLY A 154 -14.00 12.88 -5.37
C GLY A 154 -12.96 13.93 -4.99
N ALA A 155 -12.90 14.29 -3.69
CA ALA A 155 -11.91 15.24 -3.19
C ALA A 155 -10.45 14.77 -3.43
N GLN A 156 -10.19 13.46 -3.31
CA GLN A 156 -8.87 12.90 -3.60
C GLN A 156 -8.57 12.80 -5.09
N ARG A 157 -9.57 12.72 -5.97
CA ARG A 157 -9.38 12.55 -7.41
C ARG A 157 -8.69 13.76 -8.04
N ALA A 158 -9.18 14.98 -7.78
CA ALA A 158 -8.55 16.20 -8.26
C ALA A 158 -7.09 16.32 -7.83
N VAL A 159 -6.82 16.00 -6.55
CA VAL A 159 -5.45 15.99 -6.01
C VAL A 159 -4.55 14.98 -6.72
N ARG A 160 -5.05 13.76 -6.98
CA ARG A 160 -4.27 12.76 -7.73
C ARG A 160 -3.95 13.22 -9.15
N LEU A 161 -4.87 13.93 -9.82
CA LEU A 161 -4.60 14.51 -11.14
C LEU A 161 -3.50 15.57 -11.08
N ALA A 162 -3.56 16.46 -10.07
CA ALA A 162 -2.51 17.44 -9.83
C ALA A 162 -1.14 16.79 -9.57
N VAL A 163 -1.09 15.78 -8.70
CA VAL A 163 0.16 15.05 -8.41
C VAL A 163 0.70 14.39 -9.69
N ARG A 164 -0.14 13.74 -10.49
CA ARG A 164 0.28 13.14 -11.77
C ARG A 164 0.82 14.18 -12.76
N GLN A 165 0.21 15.37 -12.82
CA GLN A 165 0.71 16.46 -13.64
C GLN A 165 2.10 16.91 -13.18
N LEU A 166 2.29 17.10 -11.88
CA LEU A 166 3.58 17.50 -11.29
C LEU A 166 4.66 16.43 -11.46
N GLN A 167 4.27 15.17 -11.56
CA GLN A 167 5.15 14.03 -11.82
C GLN A 167 5.41 13.79 -13.32
N GLY A 168 4.77 14.55 -14.24
CA GLY A 168 4.91 14.39 -15.68
C GLY A 168 4.23 13.12 -16.25
N VAL A 169 3.32 12.48 -15.49
CA VAL A 169 2.64 11.23 -15.88
C VAL A 169 1.15 11.44 -16.19
N LEU A 170 0.70 12.68 -16.32
CA LEU A 170 -0.62 13.05 -16.82
C LEU A 170 -0.52 13.41 -18.30
N GLY A 171 -1.42 12.88 -19.14
CA GLY A 171 -1.47 13.18 -20.57
C GLY A 171 -0.99 12.04 -21.48
N PRO A 172 0.14 11.35 -21.23
CA PRO A 172 0.52 10.20 -22.03
C PRO A 172 -0.52 9.07 -21.97
N PRO A 173 -0.62 8.23 -23.05
CA PRO A 173 -1.41 7.00 -23.02
C PRO A 173 -1.13 6.17 -21.79
N ARG A 174 -2.18 5.65 -21.15
CA ARG A 174 -2.04 4.94 -19.87
C ARG A 174 -2.66 3.54 -19.94
N ALA A 175 -1.90 2.55 -19.50
CA ALA A 175 -2.42 1.23 -19.14
C ALA A 175 -2.47 1.07 -17.62
N VAL A 176 -3.47 0.36 -17.11
CA VAL A 176 -3.58 0.01 -15.70
C VAL A 176 -3.61 -1.50 -15.53
N ILE A 177 -2.85 -2.01 -14.55
CA ILE A 177 -2.85 -3.41 -14.18
C ILE A 177 -3.43 -3.52 -12.78
N VAL A 178 -4.75 -3.66 -12.70
CA VAL A 178 -5.51 -3.70 -11.44
C VAL A 178 -6.60 -4.76 -11.50
N GLY A 179 -6.86 -5.41 -10.37
CA GLY A 179 -7.95 -6.37 -10.26
C GLY A 179 -9.32 -5.73 -10.41
N THR A 180 -10.34 -6.56 -10.66
CA THR A 180 -11.75 -6.17 -10.68
C THR A 180 -12.35 -6.22 -9.27
N LEU A 181 -13.56 -5.68 -9.09
CA LEU A 181 -14.30 -5.83 -7.83
C LEU A 181 -14.54 -7.33 -7.52
N PRO A 182 -14.50 -7.74 -6.24
CA PRO A 182 -14.36 -6.95 -5.00
C PRO A 182 -12.91 -6.70 -4.57
N GLU A 183 -11.94 -7.26 -5.27
CA GLU A 183 -10.54 -7.36 -4.82
C GLU A 183 -9.77 -6.04 -4.95
N SER A 184 -10.31 -5.06 -5.65
CA SER A 184 -9.59 -3.84 -5.98
C SER A 184 -10.11 -2.60 -5.27
N SER A 185 -9.42 -2.19 -4.21
CA SER A 185 -9.48 -0.81 -3.72
C SER A 185 -8.98 0.21 -4.78
N ARG A 186 -8.31 -0.27 -5.83
CA ARG A 186 -7.73 0.51 -6.94
C ARG A 186 -8.67 0.62 -8.14
N PHE A 187 -9.87 0.02 -8.08
CA PHE A 187 -10.90 0.20 -9.11
C PHE A 187 -11.21 1.68 -9.35
N GLY A 188 -11.20 2.50 -8.27
CA GLY A 188 -11.28 3.95 -8.39
C GLY A 188 -10.18 4.54 -9.28
N GLY A 189 -8.96 3.97 -9.27
CA GLY A 189 -7.85 4.41 -10.11
C GLY A 189 -8.07 4.19 -11.62
N ALA A 190 -8.88 3.21 -12.01
CA ALA A 190 -9.31 3.04 -13.40
C ALA A 190 -10.33 4.12 -13.82
N LEU A 191 -11.11 4.65 -12.85
CA LEU A 191 -12.08 5.74 -13.05
C LEU A 191 -11.45 7.13 -12.86
N ASP A 192 -10.25 7.21 -12.30
CA ASP A 192 -9.54 8.48 -12.12
C ASP A 192 -9.19 9.08 -13.48
N GLY A 193 -9.61 10.29 -13.72
CA GLY A 193 -9.29 11.03 -14.94
C GLY A 193 -10.42 11.13 -15.96
N GLY A 194 -11.61 10.59 -15.65
CA GLY A 194 -12.75 10.68 -16.57
C GLY A 194 -13.09 12.10 -17.02
N GLY A 195 -13.00 13.08 -16.11
CA GLY A 195 -13.23 14.50 -16.42
C GLY A 195 -12.03 15.21 -17.05
N ALA A 196 -10.81 14.69 -16.91
CA ALA A 196 -9.58 15.29 -17.42
C ALA A 196 -9.03 14.60 -18.68
N GLY A 197 -9.80 13.73 -19.32
CA GLY A 197 -9.37 12.99 -20.51
C GLY A 197 -8.26 11.96 -20.27
N ASN A 198 -7.97 11.60 -19.02
CA ASN A 198 -6.89 10.68 -18.63
C ASN A 198 -7.38 9.30 -18.20
N LEU A 199 -8.45 8.82 -18.87
CA LEU A 199 -8.86 7.42 -18.74
C LEU A 199 -7.77 6.49 -19.29
N PRO A 200 -7.59 5.28 -18.72
CA PRO A 200 -6.67 4.34 -19.30
C PRO A 200 -7.13 3.89 -20.70
N GLU A 201 -6.21 3.75 -21.64
CA GLU A 201 -6.47 3.12 -22.94
C GLU A 201 -6.68 1.59 -22.79
N ARG A 202 -5.94 0.97 -21.86
CA ARG A 202 -6.01 -0.46 -21.59
C ARG A 202 -6.15 -0.74 -20.09
N TRP A 203 -6.96 -1.71 -19.79
CA TRP A 203 -7.14 -2.22 -18.44
C TRP A 203 -6.85 -3.72 -18.40
N PHE A 204 -5.71 -4.07 -17.84
CA PHE A 204 -5.31 -5.45 -17.63
C PHE A 204 -5.68 -5.91 -16.21
N THR A 205 -6.16 -7.14 -16.13
CA THR A 205 -6.49 -7.77 -14.85
C THR A 205 -5.60 -8.98 -14.63
N PRO A 206 -4.74 -8.98 -13.60
CA PRO A 206 -3.93 -10.15 -13.27
C PRO A 206 -4.82 -11.38 -13.06
N VAL A 207 -4.50 -12.48 -13.75
CA VAL A 207 -5.21 -13.75 -13.63
C VAL A 207 -4.27 -14.78 -13.03
N LEU A 208 -4.70 -15.39 -11.92
CA LEU A 208 -4.08 -16.60 -11.40
C LEU A 208 -4.82 -17.82 -11.94
N SER A 209 -4.11 -18.90 -12.14
CA SER A 209 -4.67 -20.19 -12.49
C SER A 209 -4.84 -21.07 -11.23
N PRO A 210 -6.01 -21.63 -10.93
CA PRO A 210 -7.29 -21.42 -11.62
C PRO A 210 -7.93 -20.04 -11.30
N PRO A 211 -8.67 -19.46 -12.26
CA PRO A 211 -9.32 -18.18 -12.04
C PRO A 211 -10.42 -18.33 -10.97
N ARG A 212 -10.32 -17.56 -9.89
CA ARG A 212 -11.41 -17.47 -8.90
C ARG A 212 -12.54 -16.66 -9.52
N VAL A 213 -13.68 -17.30 -9.72
CA VAL A 213 -14.89 -16.61 -10.22
C VAL A 213 -15.40 -15.67 -9.12
N PRO A 214 -15.47 -14.35 -9.36
CA PRO A 214 -16.08 -13.43 -8.38
C PRO A 214 -17.53 -13.82 -8.11
N GLU A 215 -17.98 -13.66 -6.87
CA GLU A 215 -19.41 -13.87 -6.53
C GLU A 215 -20.31 -13.07 -7.47
N LEU A 216 -21.48 -13.63 -7.82
CA LEU A 216 -22.42 -13.05 -8.80
C LEU A 216 -22.77 -11.59 -8.50
N ARG A 217 -22.93 -11.23 -7.22
CA ARG A 217 -23.20 -9.86 -6.76
C ARG A 217 -22.13 -8.85 -7.19
N PHE A 218 -20.86 -9.25 -7.20
CA PHE A 218 -19.75 -8.37 -7.61
C PHE A 218 -19.66 -8.23 -9.12
N ARG A 219 -20.01 -9.29 -9.86
CA ARG A 219 -20.10 -9.23 -11.33
C ARG A 219 -21.21 -8.28 -11.76
N ILE A 220 -22.36 -8.31 -11.07
CA ILE A 220 -23.47 -7.40 -11.32
C ILE A 220 -23.07 -5.96 -10.97
N ALA A 221 -22.49 -5.72 -9.78
CA ALA A 221 -22.02 -4.39 -9.36
C ALA A 221 -20.98 -3.82 -10.33
N HIS A 222 -20.02 -4.64 -10.79
CA HIS A 222 -19.03 -4.23 -11.77
C HIS A 222 -19.67 -3.82 -13.11
N ARG A 223 -20.56 -4.66 -13.66
CA ARG A 223 -21.28 -4.35 -14.90
C ARG A 223 -22.10 -3.08 -14.78
N PHE A 224 -22.78 -2.89 -13.64
CA PHE A 224 -23.54 -1.69 -13.35
C PHE A 224 -22.65 -0.44 -13.35
N VAL A 225 -21.54 -0.45 -12.64
CA VAL A 225 -20.61 0.70 -12.58
C VAL A 225 -20.06 1.04 -13.97
N VAL A 226 -19.65 0.03 -14.76
CA VAL A 226 -19.14 0.23 -16.12
C VAL A 226 -20.24 0.77 -17.06
N ALA A 227 -21.48 0.24 -16.96
CA ALA A 227 -22.61 0.72 -17.75
C ALA A 227 -22.95 2.17 -17.42
N MET A 228 -23.04 2.51 -16.12
CA MET A 228 -23.28 3.89 -15.68
C MET A 228 -22.18 4.85 -16.11
N ALA A 229 -20.90 4.43 -16.02
CA ALA A 229 -19.79 5.24 -16.51
C ALA A 229 -19.92 5.54 -18.01
N ARG A 230 -20.29 4.55 -18.83
CA ARG A 230 -20.53 4.72 -20.27
C ARG A 230 -21.73 5.61 -20.57
N LEU A 231 -22.83 5.48 -19.84
CA LEU A 231 -24.00 6.37 -19.96
C LEU A 231 -23.65 7.84 -19.68
N HIS A 232 -22.60 8.09 -18.85
CA HIS A 232 -22.07 9.43 -18.60
C HIS A 232 -20.90 9.82 -19.51
N GLY A 233 -20.73 9.14 -20.64
CA GLY A 233 -19.72 9.49 -21.64
C GLY A 233 -18.29 9.03 -21.33
N LEU A 234 -18.09 8.29 -20.24
CA LEU A 234 -16.77 7.76 -19.87
C LEU A 234 -16.48 6.47 -20.63
N ARG A 235 -15.56 6.51 -21.57
CA ARG A 235 -15.12 5.35 -22.36
C ARG A 235 -14.12 4.49 -21.58
N ILE A 236 -14.57 3.85 -20.50
CA ILE A 236 -13.75 2.95 -19.72
C ILE A 236 -13.49 1.67 -20.54
N PRO A 237 -12.22 1.24 -20.70
CA PRO A 237 -11.89 0.01 -21.40
C PRO A 237 -12.42 -1.20 -20.64
N ARG A 238 -12.66 -2.29 -21.36
CA ARG A 238 -13.00 -3.57 -20.72
C ARG A 238 -11.76 -4.17 -20.07
N PRO A 239 -11.87 -4.78 -18.88
CA PRO A 239 -10.75 -5.47 -18.27
C PRO A 239 -10.36 -6.68 -19.12
N GLU A 240 -9.08 -6.77 -19.45
CA GLU A 240 -8.48 -7.85 -20.22
C GLU A 240 -7.72 -8.78 -19.26
N PRO A 241 -7.97 -10.09 -19.31
CA PRO A 241 -7.17 -11.03 -18.53
C PRO A 241 -5.70 -10.95 -18.90
N LEU A 242 -4.82 -10.92 -17.91
CA LEU A 242 -3.38 -10.89 -18.06
C LEU A 242 -2.76 -12.04 -17.24
N PRO A 243 -2.60 -13.22 -17.83
CA PRO A 243 -1.78 -14.27 -17.25
C PRO A 243 -0.33 -13.78 -17.07
N VAL A 244 0.34 -14.25 -16.03
CA VAL A 244 1.75 -13.85 -15.77
C VAL A 244 2.66 -14.21 -16.96
N ALA A 245 2.41 -15.31 -17.66
CA ALA A 245 3.16 -15.70 -18.85
C ALA A 245 2.97 -14.75 -20.05
N GLU A 246 1.94 -13.90 -20.04
CA GLU A 246 1.59 -13.02 -21.16
C GLU A 246 1.91 -11.53 -20.88
N VAL A 247 2.73 -11.23 -19.87
CA VAL A 247 3.05 -9.85 -19.47
C VAL A 247 3.75 -9.04 -20.58
N ALA A 248 4.40 -9.71 -21.53
CA ALA A 248 4.97 -9.10 -22.73
C ALA A 248 3.95 -8.30 -23.56
N ARG A 249 2.66 -8.68 -23.53
CA ARG A 249 1.58 -7.91 -24.18
C ARG A 249 1.51 -6.45 -23.70
N VAL A 250 1.84 -6.21 -22.41
CA VAL A 250 1.88 -4.86 -21.85
C VAL A 250 3.11 -4.11 -22.37
N ALA A 251 4.26 -4.78 -22.48
CA ALA A 251 5.47 -4.18 -23.05
C ALA A 251 5.24 -3.78 -24.51
N HIS A 252 4.68 -4.65 -25.34
CA HIS A 252 4.32 -4.33 -26.73
C HIS A 252 3.37 -3.14 -26.84
N TRP A 253 2.31 -3.12 -26.02
CA TRP A 253 1.40 -1.99 -25.98
C TRP A 253 2.13 -0.69 -25.59
N ALA A 254 3.02 -0.74 -24.59
CA ALA A 254 3.73 0.42 -24.10
C ALA A 254 4.69 0.99 -25.16
N VAL A 255 5.47 0.11 -25.83
CA VAL A 255 6.36 0.52 -26.95
C VAL A 255 5.55 1.14 -28.08
N ASP A 256 4.41 0.54 -28.45
CA ASP A 256 3.54 1.05 -29.50
C ASP A 256 2.91 2.42 -29.10
N ALA A 257 2.53 2.58 -27.84
CA ALA A 257 2.05 3.85 -27.31
C ALA A 257 3.13 4.93 -27.34
N VAL A 258 4.39 4.59 -26.98
CA VAL A 258 5.54 5.51 -27.11
C VAL A 258 5.76 5.91 -28.56
N ARG A 259 5.73 4.96 -29.50
CA ARG A 259 5.87 5.26 -30.94
C ARG A 259 4.79 6.22 -31.44
N ARG A 260 3.56 6.09 -30.97
CA ARG A 260 2.43 6.94 -31.39
C ARG A 260 2.40 8.31 -30.71
N ARG A 261 2.87 8.44 -29.47
CA ARG A 261 2.62 9.62 -28.63
C ARG A 261 3.86 10.16 -27.90
N GLY A 262 5.02 9.56 -28.12
CA GLY A 262 6.29 9.99 -27.50
C GLY A 262 6.49 9.49 -26.07
N ALA A 263 5.44 9.08 -25.37
CA ALA A 263 5.52 8.57 -24.00
C ALA A 263 4.36 7.62 -23.70
N ALA A 264 4.52 6.78 -22.67
CA ALA A 264 3.46 5.92 -22.15
C ALA A 264 3.58 5.77 -20.62
N VAL A 265 2.45 5.52 -19.95
CA VAL A 265 2.40 5.29 -18.51
C VAL A 265 1.79 3.91 -18.25
N VAL A 266 2.45 3.10 -17.43
CA VAL A 266 1.94 1.81 -16.98
C VAL A 266 1.78 1.84 -15.46
N GLN A 267 0.55 1.74 -14.98
CA GLN A 267 0.26 1.64 -13.55
C GLN A 267 0.23 0.17 -13.11
N ALA A 268 1.16 -0.20 -12.25
CA ALA A 268 1.36 -1.59 -11.82
C ALA A 268 1.82 -1.68 -10.35
N THR A 269 2.07 -2.88 -9.85
CA THR A 269 2.92 -3.08 -8.66
C THR A 269 4.39 -3.11 -9.08
N PRO A 270 5.37 -2.82 -8.19
CA PRO A 270 6.79 -2.95 -8.49
C PRO A 270 7.18 -4.31 -9.09
N SER A 271 6.69 -5.41 -8.53
CA SER A 271 6.97 -6.76 -9.08
C SER A 271 6.38 -6.97 -10.47
N MET A 272 5.19 -6.42 -10.75
CA MET A 272 4.60 -6.51 -12.08
C MET A 272 5.34 -5.64 -13.10
N ALA A 273 5.77 -4.43 -12.70
CA ALA A 273 6.61 -3.57 -13.53
C ALA A 273 7.93 -4.26 -13.89
N LEU A 274 8.58 -4.91 -12.90
CA LEU A 274 9.79 -5.68 -13.13
C LEU A 274 9.55 -6.85 -14.12
N ARG A 275 8.45 -7.60 -13.98
CA ARG A 275 8.11 -8.68 -14.93
C ARG A 275 7.96 -8.18 -16.36
N ILE A 276 7.29 -7.02 -16.52
CA ILE A 276 7.12 -6.40 -17.85
C ILE A 276 8.48 -5.96 -18.40
N ALA A 277 9.34 -5.36 -17.58
CA ALA A 277 10.67 -4.95 -17.97
C ALA A 277 11.56 -6.14 -18.39
N LEU A 278 11.52 -7.25 -17.63
CA LEU A 278 12.24 -8.48 -17.96
C LEU A 278 11.72 -9.13 -19.25
N ALA A 279 10.40 -9.19 -19.44
CA ALA A 279 9.78 -9.69 -20.66
C ALA A 279 10.14 -8.82 -21.88
N ALA A 280 10.16 -7.49 -21.73
CA ALA A 280 10.61 -6.60 -22.79
C ALA A 280 12.06 -6.88 -23.21
N ARG A 281 12.96 -7.03 -22.24
CA ARG A 281 14.37 -7.37 -22.52
C ARG A 281 14.53 -8.72 -23.21
N SER A 282 13.79 -9.75 -22.82
CA SER A 282 13.85 -11.07 -23.45
C SER A 282 13.38 -11.05 -24.91
N GLU A 283 12.51 -10.11 -25.27
CA GLU A 283 12.03 -9.90 -26.64
C GLU A 283 12.76 -8.78 -27.40
N GLY A 284 13.83 -8.22 -26.83
CA GLY A 284 14.61 -7.13 -27.46
C GLY A 284 13.85 -5.81 -27.58
N LEU A 285 12.84 -5.57 -26.75
CA LEU A 285 12.06 -4.33 -26.74
C LEU A 285 12.73 -3.30 -25.84
N ASP A 286 12.85 -2.06 -26.34
CA ASP A 286 13.27 -0.90 -25.55
C ASP A 286 12.04 -0.18 -24.97
N LEU A 287 12.03 0.00 -23.64
CA LEU A 287 10.99 0.73 -22.92
C LEU A 287 11.32 2.22 -22.70
N GLY A 288 12.26 2.78 -23.47
CA GLY A 288 12.52 4.21 -23.49
C GLY A 288 11.22 5.01 -23.71
N GLY A 289 10.96 6.03 -22.87
CA GLY A 289 9.71 6.81 -22.87
C GLY A 289 8.55 6.20 -22.08
N VAL A 290 8.72 5.00 -21.50
CA VAL A 290 7.72 4.39 -20.60
C VAL A 290 8.01 4.79 -19.16
N THR A 291 6.98 5.22 -18.43
CA THR A 291 7.05 5.45 -16.98
C THR A 291 6.12 4.48 -16.25
N PHE A 292 6.69 3.65 -15.39
CA PHE A 292 5.92 2.84 -14.45
C PHE A 292 5.55 3.66 -13.23
N THR A 293 4.24 3.77 -12.95
CA THR A 293 3.72 4.32 -11.69
C THR A 293 3.33 3.17 -10.78
N THR A 294 4.03 3.02 -9.66
CA THR A 294 3.93 1.83 -8.82
C THR A 294 3.48 2.13 -7.39
N GLY A 295 3.17 1.09 -6.64
CA GLY A 295 2.82 1.15 -5.22
C GLY A 295 2.15 -0.12 -4.72
N GLY A 296 1.99 -0.20 -3.39
CA GLY A 296 1.36 -1.32 -2.71
C GLY A 296 2.30 -2.46 -2.34
N GLU A 297 3.54 -2.35 -2.69
CA GLU A 297 4.71 -3.08 -2.19
C GLU A 297 5.93 -2.18 -2.30
N PRO A 298 7.03 -2.44 -1.57
CA PRO A 298 8.26 -1.66 -1.68
C PRO A 298 8.87 -1.75 -3.09
N LEU A 299 9.34 -0.62 -3.60
CA LEU A 299 10.26 -0.59 -4.75
C LEU A 299 11.68 -0.63 -4.18
N THR A 300 12.33 -1.79 -4.26
CA THR A 300 13.71 -1.96 -3.82
C THR A 300 14.68 -1.42 -4.88
N GLU A 301 15.93 -1.16 -4.49
CA GLU A 301 16.95 -0.71 -5.45
C GLU A 301 17.17 -1.75 -6.56
N ALA A 302 17.19 -3.05 -6.21
CA ALA A 302 17.32 -4.11 -7.19
C ALA A 302 16.19 -4.11 -8.25
N LYS A 303 14.94 -3.96 -7.81
CA LYS A 303 13.80 -3.84 -8.73
C LYS A 303 13.91 -2.58 -9.58
N ARG A 304 14.25 -1.45 -8.92
CA ARG A 304 14.40 -0.17 -9.60
C ARG A 304 15.45 -0.26 -10.71
N GLN A 305 16.64 -0.73 -10.40
CA GLN A 305 17.73 -0.83 -11.37
C GLN A 305 17.35 -1.70 -12.56
N ARG A 306 16.77 -2.89 -12.31
CA ARG A 306 16.33 -3.80 -13.39
C ARG A 306 15.26 -3.19 -14.30
N ILE A 307 14.38 -2.34 -13.76
CA ILE A 307 13.40 -1.60 -14.57
C ILE A 307 14.10 -0.51 -15.38
N LEU A 308 15.03 0.25 -14.78
CA LEU A 308 15.81 1.27 -15.49
C LEU A 308 16.66 0.67 -16.62
N ASP A 309 17.23 -0.51 -16.42
CA ASP A 309 18.02 -1.23 -17.43
C ASP A 309 17.20 -1.61 -18.69
N SER A 310 15.87 -1.56 -18.63
CA SER A 310 14.99 -1.75 -19.78
C SER A 310 14.70 -0.45 -20.56
N GLY A 311 15.29 0.67 -20.15
CA GLY A 311 15.04 2.02 -20.69
C GLY A 311 13.87 2.76 -20.01
N ALA A 312 13.05 2.08 -19.22
CA ALA A 312 11.88 2.67 -18.57
C ALA A 312 12.26 3.51 -17.33
N GLN A 313 11.37 4.43 -16.97
CA GLN A 313 11.38 5.13 -15.68
C GLN A 313 10.42 4.45 -14.71
N VAL A 314 10.67 4.58 -13.40
CA VAL A 314 9.76 4.06 -12.37
C VAL A 314 9.66 5.03 -11.19
N ILE A 315 8.42 5.26 -10.74
CA ILE A 315 8.11 6.01 -9.53
C ILE A 315 7.20 5.18 -8.63
N CYS A 316 7.37 5.30 -7.32
CA CYS A 316 6.62 4.53 -6.33
C CYS A 316 5.95 5.44 -5.31
N SER A 317 4.68 5.18 -5.00
CA SER A 317 3.89 5.95 -4.04
C SER A 317 3.41 5.07 -2.89
N TYR A 318 3.39 5.64 -1.69
CA TYR A 318 2.93 4.96 -0.47
C TYR A 318 1.45 5.24 -0.23
N HIS A 319 0.68 4.18 -0.11
CA HIS A 319 -0.75 4.25 0.12
C HIS A 319 -1.17 3.31 1.24
N MET A 320 -1.97 3.83 2.14
CA MET A 320 -2.74 3.05 3.10
C MET A 320 -4.22 3.13 2.73
N LYS A 321 -4.94 2.01 2.80
CA LYS A 321 -6.32 1.95 2.35
C LYS A 321 -7.23 2.88 3.16
N GLU A 322 -6.95 3.02 4.44
CA GLU A 322 -7.68 3.83 5.41
C GLU A 322 -7.36 5.33 5.30
N ALA A 323 -6.13 5.66 4.92
CA ALA A 323 -5.65 7.05 4.83
C ALA A 323 -5.57 7.58 3.38
N GLY A 324 -5.61 6.69 2.38
CA GLY A 324 -5.40 7.05 0.99
C GLY A 324 -3.91 7.19 0.64
N MET A 325 -3.53 8.22 -0.10
CA MET A 325 -2.14 8.51 -0.46
C MET A 325 -1.43 9.18 0.73
N ILE A 326 -0.47 8.48 1.32
CA ILE A 326 0.39 9.00 2.39
C ILE A 326 1.64 9.65 1.79
N GLY A 327 2.26 8.99 0.79
CA GLY A 327 3.45 9.47 0.11
C GLY A 327 3.27 9.52 -1.39
N ALA A 328 3.59 10.68 -1.99
CA ALA A 328 3.67 10.88 -3.43
C ALA A 328 5.12 10.77 -3.90
N ALA A 329 5.38 9.96 -4.92
CA ALA A 329 6.74 9.75 -5.44
C ALA A 329 7.45 11.06 -5.77
N CYS A 330 8.67 11.22 -5.30
CA CYS A 330 9.53 12.32 -5.69
C CYS A 330 10.10 12.07 -7.10
N VAL A 331 10.06 13.08 -7.98
CA VAL A 331 10.67 13.00 -9.33
C VAL A 331 12.17 13.33 -9.32
N ARG A 332 12.70 13.74 -8.18
CA ARG A 332 14.14 13.90 -7.89
C ARG A 332 14.50 13.10 -6.64
N PRO A 333 14.37 11.77 -6.70
CA PRO A 333 14.52 10.94 -5.52
C PRO A 333 15.96 10.82 -5.07
N SER A 334 16.18 10.70 -3.76
CA SER A 334 17.46 10.32 -3.13
C SER A 334 17.64 8.81 -3.03
N GLY A 335 16.60 8.02 -3.33
CA GLY A 335 16.60 6.56 -3.29
C GLY A 335 15.34 5.98 -3.94
N PRO A 336 15.19 4.65 -3.98
CA PRO A 336 14.15 3.98 -4.76
C PRO A 336 12.72 4.28 -4.31
N ASN A 337 12.53 4.54 -3.02
CA ASN A 337 11.23 4.76 -2.38
C ASN A 337 11.10 6.15 -1.76
N ASP A 338 11.78 7.15 -2.31
CA ASP A 338 11.71 8.52 -1.81
C ASP A 338 10.41 9.20 -2.24
N GLN A 339 9.65 9.67 -1.26
CA GLN A 339 8.31 10.19 -1.47
C GLN A 339 8.07 11.43 -0.60
N HIS A 340 7.39 12.42 -1.14
CA HIS A 340 6.86 13.53 -0.36
C HIS A 340 5.67 13.07 0.45
N VAL A 341 5.68 13.28 1.76
CA VAL A 341 4.50 13.06 2.60
C VAL A 341 3.39 14.04 2.18
N MET A 342 2.21 13.52 1.98
CA MET A 342 1.04 14.33 1.60
C MET A 342 0.47 15.08 2.79
N THR A 343 1.29 15.99 3.33
CA THR A 343 0.99 16.79 4.52
C THR A 343 -0.33 17.56 4.47
N PRO A 344 -0.90 17.94 3.29
CA PRO A 344 -2.26 18.50 3.22
C PRO A 344 -3.37 17.53 3.65
N HIS A 345 -3.07 16.22 3.66
CA HIS A 345 -4.07 15.17 3.90
C HIS A 345 -3.83 14.40 5.19
N VAL A 346 -2.56 14.18 5.51
CA VAL A 346 -2.13 13.37 6.66
C VAL A 346 -1.00 14.07 7.40
N ALA A 347 -0.90 13.79 8.69
CA ALA A 347 0.34 13.95 9.42
C ALA A 347 0.97 12.58 9.63
N LEU A 348 2.28 12.50 9.48
CA LEU A 348 3.06 11.29 9.67
C LEU A 348 4.18 11.58 10.66
N ILE A 349 4.20 10.83 11.76
CA ILE A 349 5.22 10.90 12.80
C ILE A 349 5.85 9.54 13.02
N GLN A 350 6.94 9.48 13.76
CA GLN A 350 7.60 8.24 14.13
C GLN A 350 7.43 7.95 15.62
N GLY A 351 7.29 6.67 15.95
CA GLY A 351 7.29 6.19 17.32
C GLY A 351 8.28 5.06 17.48
N ARG A 352 9.25 5.21 18.39
CA ARG A 352 10.17 4.13 18.69
C ARG A 352 9.43 2.98 19.32
N ARG A 353 9.58 1.81 18.73
CA ARG A 353 8.98 0.56 19.18
C ARG A 353 10.04 -0.55 19.19
N GLU A 354 9.96 -1.41 20.15
CA GLU A 354 10.71 -2.64 20.14
C GLU A 354 9.91 -3.73 19.42
N VAL A 355 10.47 -4.28 18.37
CA VAL A 355 9.92 -5.40 17.61
C VAL A 355 10.93 -6.53 17.69
N ILE A 356 10.63 -7.51 18.56
CA ILE A 356 11.43 -8.72 18.79
C ILE A 356 12.89 -8.38 19.09
N GLY A 357 13.09 -7.54 20.14
CA GLY A 357 14.42 -7.13 20.59
C GLY A 357 15.14 -6.15 19.66
N GLN A 358 14.48 -5.65 18.62
CA GLN A 358 15.04 -4.65 17.71
C GLN A 358 14.23 -3.35 17.78
N PRO A 359 14.89 -2.20 17.97
CA PRO A 359 14.21 -0.91 17.91
C PRO A 359 13.87 -0.57 16.46
N VAL A 360 12.61 -0.23 16.20
CA VAL A 360 12.15 0.27 14.91
C VAL A 360 11.45 1.61 15.11
N ASP A 361 11.61 2.50 14.15
CA ASP A 361 10.90 3.78 14.11
C ASP A 361 9.60 3.60 13.33
N ALA A 362 8.58 3.08 14.04
CA ALA A 362 7.27 2.79 13.48
C ALA A 362 6.59 4.07 13.00
N LEU A 363 5.96 4.01 11.83
CA LEU A 363 5.20 5.13 11.27
C LEU A 363 3.79 5.17 11.88
N LEU A 364 3.42 6.34 12.37
CA LEU A 364 2.07 6.62 12.87
C LEU A 364 1.42 7.66 11.98
N VAL A 365 0.19 7.38 11.56
CA VAL A 365 -0.58 8.24 10.68
C VAL A 365 -1.75 8.89 11.42
N THR A 366 -1.93 10.18 11.18
CA THR A 366 -3.12 10.94 11.57
C THR A 366 -3.76 11.52 10.32
N GLN A 367 -5.06 11.30 10.15
CA GLN A 367 -5.83 11.88 9.05
C GLN A 367 -6.21 13.33 9.38
N LEU A 368 -6.13 14.22 8.37
CA LEU A 368 -6.52 15.63 8.53
C LEU A 368 -7.81 15.99 7.78
N LEU A 369 -8.39 15.05 7.01
CA LEU A 369 -9.59 15.30 6.21
C LEU A 369 -10.84 14.77 6.93
N GLU A 370 -11.79 15.63 7.21
CA GLU A 370 -13.10 15.25 7.78
C GLU A 370 -13.89 14.31 6.89
N SER A 371 -13.72 14.42 5.57
CA SER A 371 -14.39 13.54 4.59
C SER A 371 -13.90 12.08 4.68
N SER A 372 -12.83 11.81 5.43
CA SER A 372 -12.34 10.44 5.61
C SER A 372 -13.40 9.57 6.27
N PRO A 373 -13.66 8.37 5.75
CA PRO A 373 -14.64 7.47 6.34
C PRO A 373 -14.17 6.82 7.66
N ARG A 374 -12.91 7.03 8.04
CA ARG A 374 -12.32 6.58 9.30
C ARG A 374 -11.53 7.70 9.96
N VAL A 375 -11.60 7.75 11.28
CA VAL A 375 -10.75 8.63 12.08
C VAL A 375 -9.44 7.90 12.37
N LEU A 376 -8.33 8.53 12.03
CA LEU A 376 -6.99 8.07 12.34
C LEU A 376 -6.32 9.17 13.17
N LEU A 377 -5.98 8.88 14.42
CA LEU A 377 -5.20 9.74 15.30
C LEU A 377 -4.07 8.90 15.90
N ASN A 378 -2.84 9.20 15.51
CA ASN A 378 -1.66 8.44 15.91
C ASN A 378 -1.84 6.92 15.76
N VAL A 379 -2.38 6.47 14.61
CA VAL A 379 -2.55 5.05 14.33
C VAL A 379 -1.26 4.49 13.77
N GLU A 380 -0.72 3.49 14.43
CA GLU A 380 0.45 2.74 13.98
C GLU A 380 0.11 1.93 12.71
N THR A 381 0.98 1.98 11.70
CA THR A 381 0.70 1.39 10.38
C THR A 381 1.26 -0.02 10.18
N ASP A 382 1.99 -0.58 11.15
CA ASP A 382 2.87 -1.75 11.01
C ASP A 382 4.00 -1.57 9.99
N ASP A 383 4.20 -0.36 9.51
CA ASP A 383 5.31 0.00 8.66
C ASP A 383 6.30 0.88 9.43
N PHE A 384 7.56 0.82 9.03
CA PHE A 384 8.62 1.71 9.47
C PHE A 384 9.29 2.34 8.25
N GLY A 385 10.03 3.40 8.46
CA GLY A 385 10.71 4.12 7.38
C GLY A 385 11.48 5.30 7.94
N VAL A 386 12.15 6.05 7.10
CA VAL A 386 12.90 7.24 7.47
C VAL A 386 12.10 8.48 7.10
N LEU A 387 11.82 9.34 8.08
CA LEU A 387 11.27 10.68 7.86
C LEU A 387 12.41 11.69 7.79
N GLU A 388 12.37 12.54 6.79
CA GLU A 388 13.43 13.53 6.54
C GLU A 388 12.84 14.83 6.00
N GLN A 389 13.24 15.97 6.57
CA GLN A 389 12.98 17.27 5.97
C GLN A 389 14.00 17.53 4.88
N ARG A 390 13.56 17.61 3.63
CA ARG A 390 14.45 17.78 2.48
C ARG A 390 13.85 18.69 1.43
N ARG A 391 14.64 19.61 0.90
CA ARG A 391 14.30 20.40 -0.28
C ARG A 391 14.96 19.79 -1.50
N CYS A 392 14.18 19.11 -2.31
CA CYS A 392 14.67 18.41 -3.50
C CYS A 392 14.57 19.25 -4.78
N GLY A 393 13.88 20.40 -4.73
CA GLY A 393 13.65 21.27 -5.87
C GLY A 393 12.73 20.69 -6.95
N CYS A 394 11.94 19.65 -6.64
CA CYS A 394 10.95 19.09 -7.55
C CYS A 394 9.64 19.91 -7.49
N PRO A 395 8.68 19.69 -8.42
CA PRO A 395 7.41 20.43 -8.40
C PRO A 395 6.56 20.25 -7.13
N LEU A 396 6.67 19.12 -6.43
CA LEU A 396 5.99 18.89 -5.14
C LEU A 396 6.64 19.70 -4.01
N ASP A 397 7.97 19.85 -4.04
CA ASP A 397 8.72 20.71 -3.12
C ASP A 397 8.27 22.18 -3.21
N ALA A 398 8.00 22.65 -4.43
CA ALA A 398 7.48 23.99 -4.67
C ALA A 398 6.08 24.26 -4.06
N LEU A 399 5.35 23.21 -3.68
CA LEU A 399 4.08 23.30 -2.95
C LEU A 399 4.27 23.30 -1.42
N GLY A 400 5.52 23.30 -0.93
CA GLY A 400 5.82 23.25 0.50
C GLY A 400 5.79 21.83 1.08
N LEU A 401 5.78 20.78 0.26
CA LEU A 401 5.82 19.39 0.71
C LEU A 401 7.28 18.96 0.95
N HIS A 402 7.89 19.46 2.02
CA HIS A 402 9.31 19.24 2.32
C HIS A 402 9.57 18.00 3.18
N LEU A 403 8.53 17.45 3.83
CA LEU A 403 8.65 16.21 4.58
C LEU A 403 8.67 15.03 3.60
N HIS A 404 9.73 14.25 3.63
CA HIS A 404 9.89 13.03 2.85
C HIS A 404 9.76 11.80 3.73
N VAL A 405 9.26 10.72 3.15
CA VAL A 405 9.35 9.37 3.72
C VAL A 405 10.05 8.46 2.71
N ARG A 406 11.02 7.70 3.17
CA ARG A 406 11.77 6.74 2.35
C ARG A 406 11.98 5.43 3.08
N ASP A 407 12.38 4.43 2.33
CA ASP A 407 12.68 3.09 2.84
C ASP A 407 11.52 2.47 3.65
N VAL A 408 10.28 2.75 3.21
CA VAL A 408 9.09 2.22 3.87
C VAL A 408 9.04 0.71 3.75
N ARG A 409 9.02 0.03 4.92
CA ARG A 409 9.00 -1.42 5.07
C ARG A 409 7.97 -1.81 6.13
N SER A 410 7.52 -3.06 6.10
CA SER A 410 6.66 -3.62 7.14
C SER A 410 7.48 -4.52 8.07
N TYR A 411 7.29 -4.37 9.38
CA TYR A 411 8.05 -5.14 10.39
C TYR A 411 7.36 -6.43 10.85
N LYS A 412 6.18 -6.75 10.36
CA LYS A 412 5.41 -7.93 10.84
C LYS A 412 5.64 -9.22 10.04
N LYS A 413 6.69 -9.36 9.27
CA LYS A 413 6.67 -10.38 8.21
C LYS A 413 7.65 -11.54 8.28
N LEU A 414 8.30 -11.85 9.39
CA LEU A 414 8.92 -13.17 9.62
C LEU A 414 9.12 -13.47 11.08
N THR A 415 8.65 -14.64 11.53
CA THR A 415 8.97 -15.15 12.86
C THR A 415 9.13 -16.66 12.77
N ALA A 416 10.36 -17.17 12.91
CA ALA A 416 10.63 -18.59 13.06
C ALA A 416 11.45 -18.82 14.32
N GLU A 417 11.14 -19.88 15.08
CA GLU A 417 11.85 -20.31 16.29
C GLU A 417 12.01 -19.18 17.36
N GLY A 418 11.01 -18.27 17.45
CA GLY A 418 11.05 -17.16 18.40
C GLY A 418 12.03 -16.03 18.06
N VAL A 419 12.64 -16.05 16.87
CA VAL A 419 13.50 -14.99 16.37
C VAL A 419 12.92 -14.40 15.10
N THR A 420 12.73 -13.07 15.09
CA THR A 420 12.21 -12.35 13.94
C THR A 420 13.32 -11.55 13.27
N LEU A 421 13.36 -11.61 11.95
CA LEU A 421 14.18 -10.72 11.13
C LEU A 421 13.30 -9.59 10.60
N VAL A 422 13.73 -8.36 10.85
CA VAL A 422 13.12 -7.16 10.28
C VAL A 422 13.69 -6.94 8.87
N GLY A 423 12.80 -6.86 7.90
CA GLY A 423 12.96 -7.16 6.49
C GLY A 423 14.03 -6.53 5.61
N SER A 424 14.70 -5.41 5.95
CA SER A 424 15.53 -4.69 4.97
C SER A 424 16.77 -5.46 4.50
N ASP A 425 17.44 -6.12 5.42
CA ASP A 425 18.69 -6.84 5.12
C ASP A 425 18.42 -8.14 4.39
N LEU A 426 17.34 -8.83 4.78
CA LEU A 426 16.95 -10.07 4.16
C LEU A 426 16.41 -9.85 2.73
N GLU A 427 15.65 -8.76 2.52
CA GLU A 427 15.21 -8.37 1.18
C GLU A 427 16.42 -8.07 0.27
N ARG A 428 17.44 -7.36 0.78
CA ARG A 428 18.66 -7.11 0.03
C ARG A 428 19.37 -8.41 -0.38
N VAL A 429 19.47 -9.37 0.52
CA VAL A 429 20.08 -10.67 0.20
C VAL A 429 19.27 -11.40 -0.86
N LEU A 430 17.93 -11.48 -0.70
CA LEU A 430 17.06 -12.20 -1.64
C LEU A 430 16.93 -11.52 -3.00
N GLU A 431 16.94 -10.18 -3.05
CA GLU A 431 16.67 -9.43 -4.27
C GLU A 431 17.95 -8.98 -5.01
N SER A 432 19.10 -8.92 -4.32
CA SER A 432 20.36 -8.48 -4.91
C SER A 432 21.43 -9.57 -4.84
N GLU A 433 21.86 -9.99 -3.66
CA GLU A 433 23.05 -10.84 -3.50
C GLU A 433 22.86 -12.25 -4.08
N LEU A 434 21.72 -12.88 -3.86
CA LEU A 434 21.46 -14.21 -4.43
C LEU A 434 21.34 -14.14 -5.97
N PRO A 435 20.56 -13.21 -6.58
CA PRO A 435 20.53 -13.04 -8.02
C PRO A 435 21.89 -12.72 -8.65
N GLU A 436 22.72 -11.89 -8.01
CA GLU A 436 24.07 -11.56 -8.50
C GLU A 436 25.00 -12.76 -8.50
N ARG A 437 24.90 -13.62 -7.48
CA ARG A 437 25.80 -14.77 -7.30
C ARG A 437 25.35 -16.02 -8.04
N PHE A 438 24.04 -16.28 -8.11
CA PHE A 438 23.49 -17.52 -8.65
C PHE A 438 22.62 -17.30 -9.90
N GLY A 439 22.47 -16.07 -10.35
CA GLY A 439 21.64 -15.74 -11.52
C GLY A 439 20.15 -15.54 -11.18
N GLY A 440 19.36 -15.34 -12.24
CA GLY A 440 17.95 -15.02 -12.08
C GLY A 440 17.68 -13.54 -11.77
N SER A 441 16.55 -13.27 -11.14
CA SER A 441 16.04 -11.93 -10.82
C SER A 441 15.50 -11.88 -9.39
N PRO A 442 15.19 -10.71 -8.84
CA PRO A 442 14.49 -10.58 -7.56
C PRO A 442 13.16 -11.32 -7.43
N LEU A 443 12.59 -11.81 -8.53
CA LEU A 443 11.35 -12.57 -8.54
C LEU A 443 11.56 -14.08 -8.39
N ASP A 444 12.80 -14.54 -8.47
CA ASP A 444 13.13 -15.95 -8.46
C ASP A 444 13.48 -16.49 -7.08
N TYR A 445 13.55 -15.60 -6.06
CA TYR A 445 13.93 -15.94 -4.70
C TYR A 445 12.86 -15.46 -3.70
N GLN A 446 12.49 -16.36 -2.77
CA GLN A 446 11.53 -16.06 -1.70
C GLN A 446 11.87 -16.86 -0.44
N LEU A 447 11.79 -16.22 0.72
CA LEU A 447 11.85 -16.91 2.00
C LEU A 447 10.46 -17.09 2.58
N VAL A 448 10.11 -18.31 2.95
CA VAL A 448 8.78 -18.66 3.48
C VAL A 448 8.93 -19.33 4.82
N GLU A 449 8.16 -18.84 5.81
CA GLU A 449 7.97 -19.54 7.07
C GLU A 449 6.82 -20.53 6.92
N GLU A 450 7.07 -21.80 7.13
CA GLU A 450 6.09 -22.90 7.06
C GLU A 450 6.03 -23.66 8.39
N GLU A 451 4.91 -24.33 8.62
CA GLU A 451 4.77 -25.28 9.73
C GLU A 451 4.79 -26.70 9.15
N ASP A 452 5.70 -27.54 9.66
CA ASP A 452 5.74 -28.94 9.24
C ASP A 452 4.61 -29.76 9.88
N ALA A 453 4.53 -31.06 9.51
CA ALA A 453 3.48 -31.97 9.98
C ALA A 453 3.53 -32.17 11.50
N GLU A 454 4.68 -31.97 12.11
CA GLU A 454 4.96 -32.07 13.54
C GLU A 454 4.69 -30.77 14.30
N GLY A 455 4.35 -29.68 13.59
CA GLY A 455 4.06 -28.37 14.16
C GLY A 455 5.30 -27.48 14.38
N PHE A 456 6.48 -27.90 13.88
CA PHE A 456 7.68 -27.07 13.96
C PHE A 456 7.71 -26.03 12.83
N THR A 457 8.19 -24.84 13.14
CA THR A 457 8.39 -23.80 12.14
C THR A 457 9.64 -24.09 11.32
N ARG A 458 9.50 -24.10 10.01
CA ARG A 458 10.57 -24.25 9.01
C ARG A 458 10.70 -22.98 8.20
N ILE A 459 11.94 -22.67 7.81
CA ILE A 459 12.24 -21.57 6.90
C ILE A 459 12.60 -22.18 5.55
N CYS A 460 11.77 -21.94 4.56
CA CYS A 460 11.95 -22.46 3.21
C CYS A 460 12.45 -21.37 2.28
N LEU A 461 13.65 -21.53 1.72
CA LEU A 461 14.15 -20.70 0.64
C LEU A 461 13.64 -21.28 -0.69
N ARG A 462 12.61 -20.66 -1.24
CA ARG A 462 12.08 -21.01 -2.56
C ARG A 462 12.92 -20.36 -3.64
N ILE A 463 13.38 -21.17 -4.58
CA ILE A 463 14.15 -20.72 -5.72
C ILE A 463 13.48 -21.22 -6.99
N SER A 464 13.21 -20.33 -7.95
CA SER A 464 12.62 -20.70 -9.24
C SER A 464 13.44 -21.80 -9.92
N PRO A 465 12.80 -22.84 -10.48
CA PRO A 465 13.49 -23.86 -11.29
C PRO A 465 14.24 -23.29 -12.50
N SER A 466 13.88 -22.09 -12.96
CA SER A 466 14.56 -21.38 -14.05
C SER A 466 15.99 -20.93 -13.70
N VAL A 467 16.32 -20.85 -12.40
CA VAL A 467 17.67 -20.51 -11.94
C VAL A 467 18.49 -21.80 -11.83
N ALA A 468 19.59 -21.88 -12.55
CA ALA A 468 20.46 -23.05 -12.51
C ALA A 468 21.30 -23.05 -11.21
N ILE A 469 20.91 -23.86 -10.22
CA ILE A 469 21.63 -24.05 -8.97
C ILE A 469 22.32 -25.42 -9.02
N ALA A 470 23.65 -25.40 -8.95
CA ALA A 470 24.45 -26.63 -8.89
C ALA A 470 24.61 -27.15 -7.46
N ASP A 471 24.58 -26.25 -6.46
CA ASP A 471 24.78 -26.57 -5.05
C ASP A 471 23.84 -25.72 -4.20
N GLU A 472 22.86 -26.35 -3.56
CA GLU A 472 21.87 -25.68 -2.69
C GLU A 472 22.50 -25.23 -1.36
N ASP A 473 23.51 -25.96 -0.85
CA ASP A 473 24.22 -25.60 0.37
C ASP A 473 25.02 -24.30 0.16
N ALA A 474 25.55 -24.08 -1.04
CA ALA A 474 26.21 -22.82 -1.39
C ALA A 474 25.24 -21.63 -1.36
N VAL A 475 23.97 -21.84 -1.75
CA VAL A 475 22.95 -20.79 -1.68
C VAL A 475 22.58 -20.48 -0.22
N VAL A 476 22.40 -21.50 0.61
CA VAL A 476 22.15 -21.35 2.05
C VAL A 476 23.33 -20.65 2.74
N ALA A 477 24.56 -20.99 2.37
CA ALA A 477 25.77 -20.32 2.88
C ALA A 477 25.83 -18.85 2.46
N ALA A 478 25.45 -18.51 1.24
CA ALA A 478 25.38 -17.14 0.76
C ALA A 478 24.29 -16.32 1.48
N LEU A 479 23.10 -16.92 1.70
CA LEU A 479 22.05 -16.31 2.51
C LEU A 479 22.56 -16.00 3.92
N ARG A 480 23.25 -16.94 4.56
CA ARG A 480 23.87 -16.75 5.86
C ARG A 480 24.88 -15.61 5.88
N GLU A 481 25.78 -15.59 4.90
CA GLU A 481 26.83 -14.58 4.83
C GLU A 481 26.25 -13.17 4.63
N GLY A 482 25.23 -13.04 3.78
CA GLY A 482 24.50 -11.79 3.59
C GLY A 482 23.85 -11.29 4.89
N LEU A 483 23.20 -12.20 5.62
CA LEU A 483 22.56 -11.89 6.91
C LEU A 483 23.59 -11.55 8.00
N ARG A 484 24.72 -12.26 8.04
CA ARG A 484 25.81 -11.99 9.00
C ARG A 484 26.38 -10.58 8.83
N ARG A 485 26.52 -10.11 7.60
CA ARG A 485 26.97 -8.73 7.32
C ARG A 485 25.96 -7.67 7.71
N ALA A 486 24.69 -8.03 7.70
CA ALA A 486 23.61 -7.10 7.97
C ALA A 486 23.46 -6.76 9.47
N SER A 487 23.41 -7.76 10.34
CA SER A 487 23.34 -7.53 11.78
C SER A 487 23.75 -8.76 12.60
N ILE A 488 24.20 -8.54 13.85
CA ILE A 488 24.52 -9.61 14.81
C ILE A 488 23.26 -10.44 15.12
N SER A 489 22.09 -9.80 15.19
CA SER A 489 20.81 -10.45 15.44
C SER A 489 20.39 -11.36 14.29
N ALA A 490 20.64 -10.95 13.04
CA ALA A 490 20.37 -11.77 11.87
C ALA A 490 21.28 -13.00 11.79
N ASP A 491 22.57 -12.87 12.13
CA ASP A 491 23.49 -14.02 12.23
C ASP A 491 23.06 -15.00 13.33
N LEU A 492 22.64 -14.48 14.49
CA LEU A 492 22.15 -15.32 15.60
C LEU A 492 20.88 -16.09 15.20
N ALA A 493 19.93 -15.42 14.57
CA ALA A 493 18.71 -16.04 14.05
C ALA A 493 19.04 -17.16 13.07
N PHE A 494 19.94 -16.91 12.12
CA PHE A 494 20.33 -17.91 11.14
C PHE A 494 21.03 -19.11 11.79
N ARG A 495 21.89 -18.90 12.78
CA ARG A 495 22.54 -20.00 13.52
C ARG A 495 21.53 -20.89 14.24
N LEU A 496 20.53 -20.30 14.88
CA LEU A 496 19.47 -21.06 15.54
C LEU A 496 18.66 -21.88 14.53
N TRP A 497 18.28 -21.28 13.39
CA TRP A 497 17.55 -21.97 12.33
C TRP A 497 18.37 -23.12 11.70
N ASN A 498 19.67 -22.90 11.50
CA ASN A 498 20.55 -23.94 10.95
C ASN A 498 20.77 -25.08 11.94
N GLN A 499 20.97 -24.77 13.24
CA GLN A 499 21.11 -25.80 14.29
C GLN A 499 19.85 -26.64 14.51
N SER A 500 18.67 -26.02 14.35
CA SER A 500 17.39 -26.72 14.46
C SER A 500 17.00 -27.44 13.17
N GLY A 501 17.81 -27.39 12.10
CA GLY A 501 17.46 -27.92 10.78
C GLY A 501 16.21 -27.23 10.19
N ALA A 502 15.97 -25.98 10.60
CA ALA A 502 14.77 -25.26 10.21
C ALA A 502 14.84 -24.69 8.79
N ILE A 503 16.04 -24.60 8.18
CA ILE A 503 16.22 -24.06 6.83
C ILE A 503 16.24 -25.19 5.81
N ARG A 504 15.43 -25.04 4.75
CA ARG A 504 15.46 -25.90 3.57
C ARG A 504 15.38 -25.07 2.29
N VAL A 505 15.83 -25.65 1.19
CA VAL A 505 15.68 -25.08 -0.16
C VAL A 505 14.60 -25.85 -0.90
N ASP A 506 13.66 -25.14 -1.52
CA ASP A 506 12.65 -25.71 -2.39
C ASP A 506 12.80 -25.15 -3.80
N ARG A 507 12.92 -26.04 -4.77
CA ARG A 507 13.02 -25.70 -6.21
C ARG A 507 11.62 -25.47 -6.78
N VAL A 508 10.98 -24.38 -6.36
CA VAL A 508 9.61 -24.02 -6.76
C VAL A 508 9.58 -22.53 -7.12
N ALA A 509 8.86 -22.20 -8.19
CA ALA A 509 8.67 -20.78 -8.53
C ALA A 509 7.96 -20.04 -7.37
N PRO A 510 8.53 -18.92 -6.87
CA PRO A 510 7.90 -18.14 -5.80
C PRO A 510 6.47 -17.72 -6.17
N PRO A 511 5.46 -18.07 -5.34
CA PRO A 511 4.07 -17.75 -5.65
C PRO A 511 3.82 -16.26 -5.56
N MET A 512 3.09 -15.74 -6.52
CA MET A 512 2.60 -14.37 -6.49
C MET A 512 1.20 -14.30 -5.91
N SER A 513 0.89 -13.20 -5.24
CA SER A 513 -0.48 -12.91 -4.81
C SER A 513 -1.40 -12.77 -6.02
N VAL A 514 -2.73 -12.88 -5.80
CA VAL A 514 -3.78 -12.63 -6.82
C VAL A 514 -3.60 -11.31 -7.59
N ARG A 515 -2.83 -10.38 -7.05
CA ARG A 515 -2.57 -9.05 -7.62
C ARG A 515 -1.20 -8.94 -8.29
N GLY A 516 -0.52 -10.05 -8.53
CA GLY A 516 0.82 -10.03 -9.11
C GLY A 516 1.90 -9.47 -8.19
N LYS A 517 1.68 -9.45 -6.85
CA LYS A 517 2.71 -9.07 -5.88
C LYS A 517 3.53 -10.28 -5.48
N LEU A 518 4.84 -10.15 -5.55
CA LEU A 518 5.76 -11.02 -4.83
C LEU A 518 6.05 -10.40 -3.47
N PHE A 519 5.96 -11.22 -2.43
CA PHE A 519 6.50 -10.88 -1.12
C PHE A 519 7.77 -11.69 -0.95
N PRO A 520 8.95 -11.06 -0.93
CA PRO A 520 10.23 -11.78 -0.78
C PRO A 520 10.26 -12.62 0.49
N ILE A 521 9.41 -12.27 1.44
CA ILE A 521 9.28 -12.92 2.73
C ILE A 521 7.80 -13.20 3.02
N GLN A 522 7.43 -14.45 3.34
CA GLN A 522 6.05 -14.87 3.57
C GLN A 522 5.93 -15.87 4.72
N SER A 523 4.80 -15.85 5.46
CA SER A 523 4.44 -16.88 6.45
C SER A 523 3.29 -17.75 5.94
N SER A 524 3.46 -19.07 5.90
CA SER A 524 2.47 -20.02 5.37
C SER A 524 1.31 -20.33 6.33
N ARG A 525 1.45 -20.04 7.62
CA ARG A 525 0.30 -20.08 8.55
C ARG A 525 -0.89 -19.29 8.01
N ARG A 526 -0.63 -18.36 7.10
CA ARG A 526 -1.60 -17.51 6.40
C ARG A 526 -2.24 -18.19 5.20
N GLU A 527 -1.54 -19.05 4.47
CA GLU A 527 -2.14 -19.83 3.37
C GLU A 527 -3.10 -20.90 3.91
N ALA A 528 -2.74 -21.57 5.00
CA ALA A 528 -3.58 -22.56 5.62
C ALA A 528 -4.85 -21.97 6.25
N ALA A 529 -4.78 -20.79 6.87
CA ALA A 529 -5.95 -20.09 7.39
C ALA A 529 -6.86 -19.58 6.26
N ALA A 530 -6.29 -19.11 5.13
CA ALA A 530 -7.06 -18.70 3.97
C ALA A 530 -7.76 -19.88 3.26
N ARG A 531 -7.12 -21.06 3.25
CA ARG A 531 -7.73 -22.30 2.71
C ARG A 531 -8.83 -22.87 3.60
N ARG A 532 -8.70 -22.81 4.94
CA ARG A 532 -9.74 -23.26 5.90
C ARG A 532 -10.96 -22.34 5.91
N GLY A 533 -10.78 -21.03 5.73
CA GLY A 533 -11.90 -20.08 5.60
C GLY A 533 -12.65 -20.16 4.28
N ALA A 534 -12.09 -20.82 3.25
CA ALA A 534 -12.73 -21.03 1.96
C ALA A 534 -13.46 -22.39 1.84
N GLY A 535 -13.28 -23.29 2.81
CA GLY A 535 -13.90 -24.62 2.86
C GLY A 535 -15.11 -24.74 3.79
N SER A 536 -15.52 -23.64 4.44
CA SER A 536 -16.68 -23.61 5.35
C SER A 536 -17.69 -22.52 4.96
N SER A 537 -18.01 -22.44 3.67
CA SER A 537 -19.14 -21.65 3.18
C SER A 537 -19.83 -22.37 2.04
#